data_85756f1799b5784c180bdc54cb8c4ad5
#
_entry.id   85756f1799b5784c180bdc54cb8c4ad5
#
_cell.length_a   1.000
_cell.length_b   1.000
_cell.length_c   1.000
_cell.angle_alpha   90.00
_cell.angle_beta   90.00
_cell.angle_gamma   90.00
#
_symmetry.space_group_name_H-M   'P 1'
#
loop_
_entity.id
_entity.type
_entity.pdbx_description
1 polymer ?
#
loop_
_entity_poly.entity_id
_entity_poly.type
_entity_poly.pdbx_seq_one_letter_code
_entity_poly.pdbx_strand_id
1 'polypeptide(L)'
;MTALKIYNTLAREKQAFTPIEPGKVRMYVCGMTVYDYCHLGHARVMVVFDMVQRWLRAQGLDVTYVRNITDIDDKIIKRAVENNETIAELTGRFIAAMNEDAAALGVQRPDFEPRATDHVPQMLALIGRLEKKRARVQGGRRRRQLRGAPF
;
A
#
# COMPACT_ATOMS: atom_id res chain seq x y z
N MET A 1 -14.42 -17.79 24.05
CA MET A 1 -14.21 -17.50 22.62
C MET A 1 -12.84 -18.02 22.22
N THR A 2 -12.74 -18.74 21.10
CA THR A 2 -11.46 -19.24 20.59
C THR A 2 -10.61 -18.03 20.17
N ALA A 3 -9.35 -17.94 20.62
CA ALA A 3 -8.47 -16.86 20.25
C ALA A 3 -8.25 -16.83 18.72
N LEU A 4 -8.35 -15.65 18.12
CA LEU A 4 -8.05 -15.46 16.70
C LEU A 4 -6.63 -15.91 16.40
N LYS A 5 -6.46 -16.74 15.37
CA LYS A 5 -5.14 -17.19 14.90
C LYS A 5 -4.92 -16.72 13.47
N ILE A 6 -3.77 -16.11 13.21
CA ILE A 6 -3.36 -15.64 11.88
C ILE A 6 -2.09 -16.38 11.47
N TYR A 7 -1.97 -16.74 10.17
CA TYR A 7 -0.75 -17.33 9.64
C TYR A 7 0.35 -16.27 9.58
N ASN A 8 1.44 -16.51 10.31
CA ASN A 8 2.62 -15.68 10.29
C ASN A 8 3.64 -16.24 9.31
N THR A 9 3.88 -15.54 8.21
CA THR A 9 4.81 -15.97 7.17
C THR A 9 6.26 -16.09 7.68
N LEU A 10 6.66 -15.27 8.65
CA LEU A 10 7.99 -15.32 9.24
C LEU A 10 8.19 -16.60 10.05
N ALA A 11 7.21 -16.95 10.89
CA ALA A 11 7.22 -18.17 11.71
C ALA A 11 6.77 -19.42 10.93
N ARG A 12 6.10 -19.24 9.75
CA ARG A 12 5.52 -20.30 8.93
C ARG A 12 4.48 -21.17 9.63
N GLU A 13 3.75 -20.59 10.57
CA GLU A 13 2.69 -21.24 11.34
C GLU A 13 1.55 -20.29 11.67
N LYS A 14 0.39 -20.86 12.11
CA LYS A 14 -0.71 -20.08 12.66
C LYS A 14 -0.42 -19.74 14.12
N GLN A 15 -0.28 -18.47 14.43
CA GLN A 15 -0.06 -17.96 15.78
C GLN A 15 -1.28 -17.22 16.29
N ALA A 16 -1.47 -17.21 17.62
CA ALA A 16 -2.48 -16.37 18.25
C ALA A 16 -2.20 -14.90 17.92
N PHE A 17 -3.24 -14.21 17.46
CA PHE A 17 -3.14 -12.79 17.17
C PHE A 17 -3.19 -11.98 18.48
N THR A 18 -2.12 -11.24 18.74
CA THR A 18 -2.03 -10.35 19.89
C THR A 18 -1.69 -8.95 19.38
N PRO A 19 -2.57 -7.96 19.54
CA PRO A 19 -2.26 -6.57 19.19
C PRO A 19 -1.07 -6.05 20.01
N ILE A 20 -0.22 -5.21 19.40
CA ILE A 20 0.89 -4.54 20.07
C ILE A 20 0.37 -3.63 21.20
N GLU A 21 -0.74 -2.93 20.93
CA GLU A 21 -1.46 -2.08 21.87
C GLU A 21 -2.80 -2.76 22.20
N PRO A 22 -3.09 -3.06 23.46
CA PRO A 22 -4.34 -3.75 23.83
C PRO A 22 -5.58 -3.05 23.26
N GLY A 23 -6.43 -3.81 22.58
CA GLY A 23 -7.66 -3.30 21.99
C GLY A 23 -7.50 -2.54 20.67
N LYS A 24 -6.28 -2.25 20.22
CA LYS A 24 -6.04 -1.49 18.97
C LYS A 24 -5.26 -2.29 17.95
N VAL A 25 -5.71 -2.23 16.70
CA VAL A 25 -5.06 -2.87 15.55
C VAL A 25 -4.71 -1.82 14.51
N ARG A 26 -3.43 -1.75 14.16
CA ARG A 26 -2.95 -0.94 13.03
C ARG A 26 -2.61 -1.88 11.89
N MET A 27 -3.46 -1.88 10.86
CA MET A 27 -3.34 -2.76 9.71
C MET A 27 -2.87 -1.96 8.50
N TYR A 28 -1.75 -2.39 7.90
CA TYR A 28 -1.25 -1.84 6.65
C TYR A 28 -1.31 -2.90 5.56
N VAL A 29 -1.90 -2.55 4.43
CA VAL A 29 -1.99 -3.40 3.25
C VAL A 29 -1.36 -2.69 2.07
N CYS A 30 -0.47 -3.38 1.36
CA CYS A 30 0.11 -2.85 0.13
C CYS A 30 -0.99 -2.65 -0.92
N GLY A 31 -1.12 -1.44 -1.42
CA GLY A 31 -2.06 -1.09 -2.48
C GLY A 31 -1.53 -1.43 -3.87
N MET A 32 -2.34 -1.18 -4.88
CA MET A 32 -1.96 -1.42 -6.26
C MET A 32 -1.14 -0.29 -6.87
N THR A 33 -0.41 -0.62 -7.94
CA THR A 33 0.22 0.38 -8.83
C THR A 33 -0.83 0.79 -9.87
N VAL A 34 -1.18 2.07 -9.89
CA VAL A 34 -2.33 2.60 -10.64
C VAL A 34 -1.96 3.02 -12.07
N TYR A 35 -1.63 2.03 -12.91
CA TYR A 35 -1.28 2.24 -14.33
C TYR A 35 -2.27 1.58 -15.31
N ASP A 36 -3.22 0.81 -14.81
CA ASP A 36 -4.24 0.11 -15.58
C ASP A 36 -5.47 -0.20 -14.70
N TYR A 37 -6.54 -0.71 -15.30
CA TYR A 37 -7.75 -1.14 -14.59
C TYR A 37 -7.48 -2.27 -13.60
N CYS A 38 -8.35 -2.39 -12.60
CA CYS A 38 -8.35 -3.51 -11.68
C CYS A 38 -8.63 -4.81 -12.42
N HIS A 39 -7.98 -5.88 -12.00
CA HIS A 39 -8.31 -7.23 -12.39
C HIS A 39 -8.69 -8.07 -11.17
N LEU A 40 -9.15 -9.30 -11.38
CA LEU A 40 -9.62 -10.19 -10.32
C LEU A 40 -8.64 -10.35 -9.14
N GLY A 41 -7.33 -10.30 -9.41
CA GLY A 41 -6.30 -10.36 -8.36
C GLY A 41 -6.37 -9.15 -7.42
N HIS A 42 -6.61 -7.94 -7.94
CA HIS A 42 -6.79 -6.74 -7.11
C HIS A 42 -8.10 -6.81 -6.32
N ALA A 43 -9.20 -7.21 -6.97
CA ALA A 43 -10.48 -7.41 -6.32
C ALA A 43 -10.37 -8.40 -5.13
N ARG A 44 -9.66 -9.52 -5.33
CA ARG A 44 -9.39 -10.49 -4.26
C ARG A 44 -8.70 -9.86 -3.06
N VAL A 45 -7.65 -9.07 -3.28
CA VAL A 45 -6.93 -8.40 -2.17
C VAL A 45 -7.87 -7.44 -1.44
N MET A 46 -8.63 -6.62 -2.17
CA MET A 46 -9.55 -5.66 -1.57
C MET A 46 -10.61 -6.36 -0.71
N VAL A 47 -11.29 -7.38 -1.23
CA VAL A 47 -12.33 -8.13 -0.53
C VAL A 47 -11.79 -8.88 0.69
N VAL A 48 -10.63 -9.53 0.57
CA VAL A 48 -10.02 -10.27 1.68
C VAL A 48 -9.69 -9.34 2.85
N PHE A 49 -9.05 -8.20 2.59
CA PHE A 49 -8.69 -7.28 3.68
C PHE A 49 -9.87 -6.45 4.19
N ASP A 50 -10.89 -6.23 3.38
CA ASP A 50 -12.15 -5.70 3.86
C ASP A 50 -12.84 -6.66 4.84
N MET A 51 -12.88 -7.94 4.52
CA MET A 51 -13.39 -8.96 5.43
C MET A 51 -12.58 -9.02 6.74
N VAL A 52 -11.24 -8.94 6.65
CA VAL A 52 -10.37 -8.95 7.84
C VAL A 52 -10.65 -7.76 8.74
N GLN A 53 -10.72 -6.52 8.18
CA GLN A 53 -10.99 -5.33 8.99
C GLN A 53 -12.36 -5.38 9.65
N ARG A 54 -13.41 -5.82 8.92
CA ARG A 54 -14.77 -5.97 9.46
C ARG A 54 -14.79 -7.00 10.60
N TRP A 55 -14.11 -8.11 10.43
CA TRP A 55 -14.04 -9.15 11.46
C TRP A 55 -13.34 -8.63 12.71
N LEU A 56 -12.20 -7.96 12.58
CA LEU A 56 -11.48 -7.39 13.72
C LEU A 56 -12.34 -6.36 14.47
N ARG A 57 -13.04 -5.47 13.74
CA ARG A 57 -13.99 -4.51 14.33
C ARG A 57 -15.18 -5.21 15.03
N ALA A 58 -15.71 -6.28 14.44
CA ALA A 58 -16.78 -7.08 15.05
C ALA A 58 -16.33 -7.80 16.33
N GLN A 59 -15.03 -8.02 16.52
CA GLN A 59 -14.47 -8.53 17.78
C GLN A 59 -14.25 -7.42 18.83
N GLY A 60 -14.68 -6.19 18.57
CA GLY A 60 -14.55 -5.06 19.49
C GLY A 60 -13.18 -4.39 19.46
N LEU A 61 -12.35 -4.66 18.44
CA LEU A 61 -11.05 -4.02 18.29
C LEU A 61 -11.19 -2.68 17.56
N ASP A 62 -10.46 -1.67 18.02
CA ASP A 62 -10.28 -0.38 17.33
C ASP A 62 -9.25 -0.57 16.19
N VAL A 63 -9.74 -0.57 14.94
CA VAL A 63 -8.93 -0.89 13.76
C VAL A 63 -8.66 0.38 12.96
N THR A 64 -7.39 0.73 12.83
CA THR A 64 -6.90 1.70 11.84
C THR A 64 -6.38 0.94 10.62
N TYR A 65 -7.07 1.07 9.51
CA TYR A 65 -6.73 0.42 8.25
C TYR A 65 -6.10 1.40 7.26
N VAL A 66 -4.88 1.11 6.83
CA VAL A 66 -4.12 1.90 5.85
C VAL A 66 -3.86 1.04 4.62
N ARG A 67 -4.15 1.58 3.45
CA ARG A 67 -3.78 1.00 2.15
C ARG A 67 -3.17 2.09 1.29
N ASN A 68 -1.91 1.94 0.89
CA ASN A 68 -1.27 2.94 0.04
C ASN A 68 -1.76 2.87 -1.41
N ILE A 69 -1.56 3.96 -2.14
CA ILE A 69 -1.67 4.02 -3.60
C ILE A 69 -0.27 4.23 -4.15
N THR A 70 0.18 3.31 -5.04
CA THR A 70 1.46 3.47 -5.74
C THR A 70 1.19 4.20 -7.05
N ASP A 71 1.36 5.51 -7.01
CA ASP A 71 1.13 6.44 -8.12
C ASP A 71 2.42 6.93 -8.79
N ILE A 72 3.56 6.30 -8.47
CA ILE A 72 4.84 6.47 -9.12
C ILE A 72 5.55 5.12 -9.26
N ASP A 73 5.84 4.72 -10.50
CA ASP A 73 6.51 3.45 -10.85
C ASP A 73 6.96 3.54 -12.31
N ASP A 74 7.97 2.74 -12.71
CA ASP A 74 8.44 2.68 -14.10
C ASP A 74 7.31 2.30 -15.09
N LYS A 75 6.35 1.47 -14.65
CA LYS A 75 5.19 1.08 -15.47
C LYS A 75 4.24 2.25 -15.71
N ILE A 76 4.05 3.11 -14.71
CA ILE A 76 3.24 4.32 -14.82
C ILE A 76 3.87 5.28 -15.82
N ILE A 77 5.18 5.52 -15.68
CA ILE A 77 5.93 6.41 -16.58
C ILE A 77 5.83 5.91 -18.02
N LYS A 78 6.08 4.62 -18.24
CA LYS A 78 5.99 4.02 -19.57
C LYS A 78 4.58 4.16 -20.17
N ARG A 79 3.54 3.85 -19.41
CA ARG A 79 2.14 3.92 -19.86
C ARG A 79 1.72 5.36 -20.18
N ALA A 80 2.15 6.33 -19.37
CA ALA A 80 1.87 7.75 -19.61
C ALA A 80 2.49 8.23 -20.94
N VAL A 81 3.73 7.83 -21.22
CA VAL A 81 4.40 8.12 -22.49
C VAL A 81 3.69 7.46 -23.67
N GLU A 82 3.32 6.17 -23.55
CA GLU A 82 2.60 5.44 -24.59
C GLU A 82 1.24 6.09 -24.95
N ASN A 83 0.56 6.61 -23.93
CA ASN A 83 -0.75 7.25 -24.09
C ASN A 83 -0.66 8.75 -24.42
N ASN A 84 0.54 9.33 -24.45
CA ASN A 84 0.74 10.77 -24.61
C ASN A 84 -0.03 11.63 -23.59
N GLU A 85 -0.03 11.20 -22.34
CA GLU A 85 -0.67 11.89 -21.22
C GLU A 85 0.30 12.07 -20.04
N THR A 86 -0.04 12.93 -19.09
CA THR A 86 0.76 13.11 -17.88
C THR A 86 0.55 11.97 -16.90
N ILE A 87 1.54 11.72 -16.02
CA ILE A 87 1.43 10.75 -14.94
C ILE A 87 0.20 11.05 -14.05
N ALA A 88 -0.05 12.33 -13.78
CA ALA A 88 -1.17 12.75 -12.94
C ALA A 88 -2.53 12.42 -13.57
N GLU A 89 -2.70 12.65 -14.86
CA GLU A 89 -3.93 12.30 -15.61
C GLU A 89 -4.13 10.79 -15.64
N LEU A 90 -3.07 10.03 -15.97
CA LEU A 90 -3.11 8.57 -15.99
C LEU A 90 -3.54 8.01 -14.63
N THR A 91 -2.79 8.36 -13.58
CA THR A 91 -3.03 7.81 -12.24
C THR A 91 -4.35 8.28 -11.65
N GLY A 92 -4.75 9.53 -11.89
CA GLY A 92 -6.05 10.07 -11.46
C GLY A 92 -7.22 9.26 -12.02
N ARG A 93 -7.18 8.94 -13.32
CA ARG A 93 -8.20 8.12 -13.98
C ARG A 93 -8.29 6.71 -13.39
N PHE A 94 -7.15 6.03 -13.21
CA PHE A 94 -7.16 4.66 -12.69
C PHE A 94 -7.45 4.59 -11.18
N ILE A 95 -7.15 5.63 -10.41
CA ILE A 95 -7.60 5.74 -9.00
C ILE A 95 -9.13 5.86 -8.96
N ALA A 96 -9.73 6.67 -9.83
CA ALA A 96 -11.19 6.79 -9.90
C ALA A 96 -11.83 5.45 -10.23
N ALA A 97 -11.37 4.77 -11.29
CA ALA A 97 -11.85 3.45 -11.68
C ALA A 97 -11.68 2.40 -10.58
N MET A 98 -10.53 2.37 -9.90
CA MET A 98 -10.29 1.48 -8.75
C MET A 98 -11.32 1.72 -7.63
N ASN A 99 -11.64 2.98 -7.34
CA ASN A 99 -12.62 3.30 -6.31
C ASN A 99 -14.05 2.90 -6.70
N GLU A 100 -14.41 3.03 -7.97
CA GLU A 100 -15.69 2.56 -8.52
C GLU A 100 -15.80 1.04 -8.42
N ASP A 101 -14.77 0.30 -8.84
CA ASP A 101 -14.70 -1.15 -8.74
C ASP A 101 -14.81 -1.62 -7.29
N ALA A 102 -14.07 -0.98 -6.36
CA ALA A 102 -14.12 -1.29 -4.94
C ALA A 102 -15.51 -1.05 -4.34
N ALA A 103 -16.17 0.06 -4.72
CA ALA A 103 -17.53 0.38 -4.29
C ALA A 103 -18.55 -0.63 -4.85
N ALA A 104 -18.43 -1.03 -6.11
CA ALA A 104 -19.29 -2.05 -6.73
C ALA A 104 -19.17 -3.42 -6.03
N LEU A 105 -18.00 -3.74 -5.49
CA LEU A 105 -17.77 -4.94 -4.68
C LEU A 105 -18.22 -4.82 -3.22
N GLY A 106 -18.73 -3.65 -2.80
CA GLY A 106 -19.12 -3.39 -1.41
C GLY A 106 -17.95 -3.30 -0.42
N VAL A 107 -16.74 -3.09 -0.93
CA VAL A 107 -15.52 -2.93 -0.13
C VAL A 107 -15.53 -1.57 0.56
N GLN A 108 -15.32 -1.53 1.87
CA GLN A 108 -15.20 -0.29 2.62
C GLN A 108 -13.86 0.41 2.29
N ARG A 109 -13.90 1.73 2.24
CA ARG A 109 -12.67 2.51 2.11
C ARG A 109 -11.77 2.31 3.33
N PRO A 110 -10.45 2.24 3.15
CA PRO A 110 -9.52 2.29 4.27
C PRO A 110 -9.62 3.66 4.97
N ASP A 111 -9.20 3.71 6.24
CA ASP A 111 -9.17 4.95 7.00
C ASP A 111 -8.18 5.96 6.41
N PHE A 112 -7.08 5.46 5.83
CA PHE A 112 -6.08 6.27 5.13
C PHE A 112 -5.62 5.60 3.85
N GLU A 113 -5.54 6.39 2.76
CA GLU A 113 -4.99 5.98 1.45
C GLU A 113 -3.84 6.92 1.02
N PRO A 114 -2.66 6.84 1.66
CA PRO A 114 -1.54 7.70 1.29
C PRO A 114 -1.03 7.38 -0.12
N ARG A 115 -0.78 8.42 -0.91
CA ARG A 115 -0.12 8.30 -2.22
C ARG A 115 1.39 8.31 -2.06
N ALA A 116 2.09 7.54 -2.87
CA ALA A 116 3.55 7.49 -2.81
C ALA A 116 4.18 8.85 -3.15
N THR A 117 3.62 9.57 -4.13
CA THR A 117 4.10 10.89 -4.55
C THR A 117 4.02 11.93 -3.44
N ASP A 118 2.98 11.90 -2.58
CA ASP A 118 2.82 12.83 -1.47
C ASP A 118 3.84 12.62 -0.34
N HIS A 119 4.55 11.49 -0.34
CA HIS A 119 5.47 11.09 0.73
C HIS A 119 6.95 11.05 0.32
N VAL A 120 7.30 11.48 -0.90
CA VAL A 120 8.69 11.50 -1.38
C VAL A 120 9.63 12.29 -0.45
N PRO A 121 9.28 13.48 0.05
CA PRO A 121 10.15 14.19 0.98
C PRO A 121 10.45 13.40 2.26
N GLN A 122 9.45 12.69 2.81
CA GLN A 122 9.61 11.85 4.00
C GLN A 122 10.48 10.62 3.71
N MET A 123 10.34 10.01 2.52
CA MET A 123 11.19 8.91 2.08
C MET A 123 12.66 9.36 1.98
N LEU A 124 12.93 10.52 1.39
CA LEU A 124 14.27 11.09 1.28
C LEU A 124 14.86 11.41 2.66
N ALA A 125 14.06 11.98 3.55
CA ALA A 125 14.47 12.26 4.92
C ALA A 125 14.83 10.96 5.69
N LEU A 126 14.05 9.89 5.50
CA LEU A 126 14.33 8.58 6.09
C LEU A 126 15.63 7.99 5.56
N ILE A 127 15.84 8.03 4.23
CA ILE A 127 17.08 7.58 3.58
C ILE A 127 18.28 8.33 4.17
N GLY A 128 18.21 9.67 4.27
CA GLY A 128 19.29 10.47 4.85
C GLY A 128 19.59 10.14 6.32
N ARG A 129 18.56 9.79 7.10
CA ARG A 129 18.73 9.31 8.49
C ARG A 129 19.45 7.96 8.54
N LEU A 130 19.09 7.03 7.65
CA LEU A 130 19.74 5.72 7.55
C LEU A 130 21.20 5.84 7.11
N GLU A 131 21.49 6.70 6.13
CA GLU A 131 22.86 6.97 5.68
C GLU A 131 23.73 7.56 6.79
N LYS A 132 23.21 8.52 7.58
CA LYS A 132 23.90 9.08 8.74
C LYS A 132 24.21 8.03 9.82
N LYS A 133 23.31 7.06 10.01
CA LYS A 133 23.51 5.95 10.94
C LYS A 133 24.45 4.87 10.39
N ARG A 134 25.10 5.07 9.25
CA ARG A 134 25.96 4.11 8.57
C ARG A 134 25.28 2.75 8.31
N ALA A 135 23.95 2.71 8.31
CA ALA A 135 23.22 1.55 7.82
C ALA A 135 23.56 1.43 6.33
N ARG A 136 24.38 0.42 5.96
CA ARG A 136 24.74 0.15 4.56
C ARG A 136 23.47 -0.25 3.81
N VAL A 137 22.87 0.69 3.10
CA VAL A 137 21.99 0.35 2.02
C VAL A 137 22.87 -0.15 0.88
N GLN A 138 23.08 -1.46 0.79
CA GLN A 138 23.70 -2.08 -0.38
C GLN A 138 22.71 -1.94 -1.56
N GLY A 139 22.70 -0.79 -2.20
CA GLY A 139 22.02 -0.56 -3.46
C GLY A 139 23.01 -0.81 -4.58
N GLY A 140 22.92 -1.96 -5.26
CA GLY A 140 23.52 -2.12 -6.57
C GLY A 140 23.05 -1.04 -7.54
N ARG A 141 23.70 -0.90 -8.68
CA ARG A 141 23.56 0.00 -9.86
C ARG A 141 22.44 1.08 -9.89
N ARG A 142 21.39 1.01 -9.07
CA ARG A 142 20.27 1.98 -8.99
C ARG A 142 20.62 3.31 -8.31
N ARG A 143 21.75 3.44 -7.61
CA ARG A 143 22.18 4.74 -7.00
C ARG A 143 22.39 5.87 -8.01
N ARG A 144 22.58 5.57 -9.29
CA ARG A 144 22.81 6.60 -10.33
C ARG A 144 21.52 7.26 -10.84
N GLN A 145 20.37 6.60 -10.72
CA GLN A 145 19.10 7.13 -11.25
C GLN A 145 18.42 8.14 -10.34
N LEU A 146 18.65 8.07 -9.02
CA LEU A 146 18.03 9.02 -8.07
C LEU A 146 18.74 10.38 -7.99
N ARG A 147 19.95 10.52 -8.56
CA ARG A 147 20.71 11.79 -8.53
C ARG A 147 20.50 12.72 -9.73
N GLY A 148 19.74 12.35 -10.72
CA GLY A 148 19.74 13.10 -11.99
C GLY A 148 18.43 13.22 -12.74
N ALA A 149 17.29 12.76 -12.20
CA ALA A 149 16.01 12.99 -12.84
C ALA A 149 15.37 14.27 -12.26
N PRO A 150 15.08 15.28 -13.08
CA PRO A 150 14.17 16.34 -12.70
C PRO A 150 12.77 15.72 -12.55
N PHE A 151 12.15 15.90 -11.40
CA PHE A 151 10.74 15.61 -11.18
C PHE A 151 9.88 16.70 -11.76
#